data_2c46e89eedf95d756e5d6a6a437f7b86
#
_entry.id   2c46e89eedf95d756e5d6a6a437f7b86
#
_cell.length_a   1.000
_cell.length_b   1.000
_cell.length_c   1.000
_cell.angle_alpha   90.00
_cell.angle_beta   90.00
_cell.angle_gamma   90.00
#
_symmetry.space_group_name_H-M   'P 1'
#
loop_
_entity.id
_entity.type
_entity.pdbx_description
1 polymer ?
#
loop_
_entity_poly.entity_id
_entity_poly.type
_entity_poly.pdbx_seq_one_letter_code
_entity_poly.pdbx_strand_id
1 'polypeptide(L)'
;METTAPESVGKEIRALLKSYEGKKQKGLDDIIDFHQRFESIHPFQDGNGRVGRLIMFKECLANRIVPFIITDNLKMFYYRGLREWPGIKGYLTDTCLTAQDHYKQLLDYFKIKY
;
A
#
# COMPACT_ATOMS: atom_id res chain seq x y z
N MET A 1 -12.96 -0.13 8.83
CA MET A 1 -12.38 1.08 8.20
C MET A 1 -13.52 1.86 7.55
N GLU A 2 -13.66 3.11 7.95
CA GLU A 2 -14.66 3.99 7.34
C GLU A 2 -14.13 4.48 5.99
N THR A 3 -15.02 4.59 5.02
CA THR A 3 -14.71 5.08 3.70
C THR A 3 -15.24 6.51 3.50
N THR A 4 -14.64 7.22 2.56
CA THR A 4 -15.02 8.59 2.24
C THR A 4 -16.43 8.63 1.63
N ALA A 5 -17.23 9.63 2.02
CA ALA A 5 -18.52 9.88 1.41
C ALA A 5 -18.35 10.11 -0.11
N PRO A 6 -19.26 9.56 -0.95
CA PRO A 6 -19.09 9.65 -2.41
C PRO A 6 -18.87 11.06 -2.95
N GLU A 7 -19.52 12.06 -2.37
CA GLU A 7 -19.41 13.45 -2.80
C GLU A 7 -18.03 14.06 -2.50
N SER A 8 -17.27 13.49 -1.57
CA SER A 8 -15.96 13.98 -1.16
C SER A 8 -14.79 13.23 -1.81
N VAL A 9 -15.05 12.13 -2.53
CA VAL A 9 -14.00 11.26 -3.09
C VAL A 9 -13.04 12.03 -3.99
N GLY A 10 -13.56 12.79 -4.95
CA GLY A 10 -12.72 13.53 -5.89
C GLY A 10 -11.79 14.52 -5.21
N LYS A 11 -12.29 15.23 -4.21
CA LYS A 11 -11.51 16.19 -3.45
C LYS A 11 -10.40 15.50 -2.65
N GLU A 12 -10.72 14.41 -1.99
CA GLU A 12 -9.76 13.68 -1.16
C GLU A 12 -8.70 12.98 -1.99
N ILE A 13 -9.06 12.42 -3.15
CA ILE A 13 -8.08 11.84 -4.07
C ILE A 13 -7.09 12.89 -4.56
N ARG A 14 -7.58 14.07 -4.96
CA ARG A 14 -6.69 15.16 -5.40
C ARG A 14 -5.76 15.61 -4.29
N ALA A 15 -6.26 15.74 -3.06
CA ALA A 15 -5.44 16.12 -1.92
C ALA A 15 -4.38 15.06 -1.61
N LEU A 16 -4.75 13.78 -1.66
CA LEU A 16 -3.82 12.67 -1.43
C LEU A 16 -2.70 12.66 -2.48
N LEU A 17 -3.05 12.77 -3.75
CA LEU A 17 -2.07 12.79 -4.84
C LEU A 17 -1.12 13.98 -4.70
N LYS A 18 -1.65 15.16 -4.42
CA LYS A 18 -0.84 16.37 -4.25
C LYS A 18 0.15 16.23 -3.10
N SER A 19 -0.31 15.72 -1.96
CA SER A 19 0.54 15.49 -0.80
C SER A 19 1.64 14.48 -1.10
N TYR A 20 1.30 13.38 -1.76
CA TYR A 20 2.25 12.33 -2.08
C TYR A 20 3.27 12.78 -3.12
N GLU A 21 2.83 13.42 -4.19
CA GLU A 21 3.71 13.91 -5.26
C GLU A 21 4.67 14.99 -4.76
N GLY A 22 4.29 15.74 -3.74
CA GLY A 22 5.14 16.76 -3.14
C GLY A 22 6.37 16.22 -2.42
N LYS A 23 6.41 14.92 -2.12
CA LYS A 23 7.56 14.29 -1.47
C LYS A 23 8.63 13.99 -2.50
N LYS A 24 9.84 14.51 -2.30
CA LYS A 24 10.96 14.31 -3.23
C LYS A 24 11.50 12.88 -3.18
N GLN A 25 11.59 12.33 -1.98
CA GLN A 25 12.01 10.94 -1.77
C GLN A 25 10.90 10.21 -1.03
N LYS A 26 10.57 9.02 -1.52
CA LYS A 26 9.51 8.21 -0.95
C LYS A 26 10.10 6.89 -0.45
N GLY A 27 10.01 6.68 0.85
CA GLY A 27 10.35 5.41 1.47
C GLY A 27 9.15 4.49 1.55
N LEU A 28 9.38 3.29 2.05
CA LEU A 28 8.32 2.30 2.20
C LEU A 28 7.17 2.83 3.07
N ASP A 29 7.48 3.56 4.14
CA ASP A 29 6.46 4.13 5.02
C ASP A 29 5.53 5.09 4.28
N ASP A 30 6.08 5.90 3.38
CA ASP A 30 5.29 6.83 2.58
C ASP A 30 4.35 6.10 1.63
N ILE A 31 4.84 5.02 1.03
CA ILE A 31 4.08 4.20 0.09
C ILE A 31 2.96 3.46 0.83
N ILE A 32 3.23 2.92 2.01
CA ILE A 32 2.22 2.25 2.84
C ILE A 32 1.15 3.25 3.28
N ASP A 33 1.55 4.45 3.71
CA ASP A 33 0.61 5.49 4.10
C ASP A 33 -0.29 5.90 2.94
N PHE A 34 0.28 6.12 1.76
CA PHE A 34 -0.50 6.40 0.56
C PHE A 34 -1.49 5.29 0.28
N HIS A 35 -1.04 4.04 0.34
CA HIS A 35 -1.90 2.88 0.08
C HIS A 35 -3.08 2.83 1.05
N GLN A 36 -2.84 3.00 2.34
CA GLN A 36 -3.90 2.99 3.34
C GLN A 36 -4.90 4.13 3.09
N ARG A 37 -4.42 5.33 2.80
CA ARG A 37 -5.29 6.48 2.52
C ARG A 37 -6.12 6.25 1.26
N PHE A 38 -5.51 5.68 0.22
CA PHE A 38 -6.22 5.33 -1.02
C PHE A 38 -7.36 4.34 -0.73
N GLU A 39 -7.07 3.28 0.02
CA GLU A 39 -8.08 2.29 0.41
C GLU A 39 -9.18 2.92 1.26
N SER A 40 -8.83 3.84 2.15
CA SER A 40 -9.79 4.55 3.00
C SER A 40 -10.72 5.45 2.18
N ILE A 41 -10.21 6.11 1.15
CA ILE A 41 -11.03 6.95 0.27
C ILE A 41 -12.01 6.11 -0.54
N HIS A 42 -11.58 4.91 -0.97
CA HIS A 42 -12.44 3.96 -1.68
C HIS A 42 -13.01 4.59 -2.96
N PRO A 43 -12.13 5.02 -3.92
CA PRO A 43 -12.56 5.88 -5.04
C PRO A 43 -13.43 5.19 -6.08
N PHE A 44 -13.46 3.85 -6.12
CA PHE A 44 -14.23 3.09 -7.09
C PHE A 44 -15.34 2.30 -6.41
N GLN A 45 -16.35 1.90 -7.17
CA GLN A 45 -17.38 1.01 -6.65
C GLN A 45 -16.84 -0.40 -6.40
N ASP A 46 -15.87 -0.83 -7.23
CA ASP A 46 -15.31 -2.16 -7.20
C ASP A 46 -13.83 -2.11 -7.56
N GLY A 47 -13.07 -3.09 -7.12
CA GLY A 47 -11.68 -3.23 -7.48
C GLY A 47 -10.69 -2.32 -6.75
N ASN A 48 -11.12 -1.60 -5.70
CA ASN A 48 -10.24 -0.69 -4.95
C ASN A 48 -9.00 -1.39 -4.41
N GLY A 49 -9.17 -2.55 -3.80
CA GLY A 49 -8.05 -3.30 -3.24
C GLY A 49 -7.04 -3.71 -4.31
N ARG A 50 -7.52 -4.19 -5.46
CA ARG A 50 -6.64 -4.58 -6.56
C ARG A 50 -5.88 -3.41 -7.13
N VAL A 51 -6.56 -2.29 -7.37
CA VAL A 51 -5.92 -1.07 -7.88
C VAL A 51 -4.93 -0.52 -6.87
N GLY A 52 -5.31 -0.42 -5.60
CA GLY A 52 -4.45 0.10 -4.55
C GLY A 52 -3.19 -0.74 -4.37
N ARG A 53 -3.32 -2.06 -4.39
CA ARG A 53 -2.15 -2.95 -4.28
C ARG A 53 -1.25 -2.88 -5.51
N LEU A 54 -1.83 -2.73 -6.70
CA LEU A 54 -1.04 -2.54 -7.93
C LEU A 54 -0.26 -1.23 -7.89
N ILE A 55 -0.88 -0.14 -7.43
CA ILE A 55 -0.20 1.14 -7.26
C ILE A 55 0.94 1.00 -6.26
N MET A 56 0.71 0.32 -5.15
CA MET A 56 1.75 0.10 -4.14
C MET A 56 2.95 -0.65 -4.73
N PHE A 57 2.70 -1.70 -5.51
CA PHE A 57 3.74 -2.46 -6.20
C PHE A 57 4.54 -1.57 -7.16
N LYS A 58 3.83 -0.81 -7.98
CA LYS A 58 4.44 0.11 -8.96
C LYS A 58 5.28 1.18 -8.27
N GLU A 59 4.78 1.74 -7.17
CA GLU A 59 5.51 2.79 -6.44
C GLU A 59 6.76 2.25 -5.76
N CYS A 60 6.73 1.02 -5.27
CA CYS A 60 7.95 0.38 -4.79
C CYS A 60 9.01 0.31 -5.89
N LEU A 61 8.64 -0.17 -7.07
CA LEU A 61 9.56 -0.25 -8.21
C LEU A 61 10.11 1.12 -8.58
N ALA A 62 9.24 2.14 -8.64
CA ALA A 62 9.65 3.49 -9.01
C ALA A 62 10.62 4.13 -8.02
N ASN A 63 10.61 3.69 -6.77
CA ASN A 63 11.44 4.24 -5.70
C ASN A 63 12.57 3.30 -5.26
N ARG A 64 12.89 2.31 -6.08
CA ARG A 64 13.98 1.34 -5.83
C ARG A 64 13.80 0.55 -4.54
N ILE A 65 12.57 0.22 -4.24
CA ILE A 65 12.18 -0.63 -3.11
C ILE A 65 11.73 -1.96 -3.67
N VAL A 66 12.18 -3.06 -3.08
CA VAL A 66 11.73 -4.39 -3.51
C VAL A 66 10.23 -4.46 -3.31
N PRO A 67 9.45 -4.76 -4.37
CA PRO A 67 8.00 -4.83 -4.25
C PRO A 67 7.57 -6.10 -3.53
N PHE A 68 6.27 -6.21 -3.28
CA PHE A 68 5.72 -7.37 -2.62
C PHE A 68 4.26 -7.56 -2.99
N ILE A 69 3.77 -8.76 -2.74
CA ILE A 69 2.39 -9.15 -3.02
C ILE A 69 1.77 -9.62 -1.71
N ILE A 70 0.58 -9.13 -1.41
CA ILE A 70 -0.18 -9.61 -0.25
C ILE A 70 -0.87 -10.91 -0.65
N THR A 71 -0.31 -12.02 -0.21
CA THR A 71 -0.86 -13.36 -0.49
C THR A 71 -2.06 -13.64 0.41
N ASP A 72 -2.84 -14.67 0.06
CA ASP A 72 -4.07 -15.00 0.78
C ASP A 72 -3.84 -15.28 2.26
N ASN A 73 -2.73 -15.90 2.61
CA ASN A 73 -2.40 -16.19 4.02
C ASN A 73 -2.04 -14.94 4.83
N LEU A 74 -1.76 -13.81 4.18
CA LEU A 74 -1.48 -12.54 4.85
C LEU A 74 -2.68 -11.59 4.88
N LYS A 75 -3.76 -11.91 4.17
CA LYS A 75 -4.88 -10.98 4.00
C LYS A 75 -5.56 -10.57 5.29
N MET A 76 -5.74 -11.47 6.24
CA MET A 76 -6.36 -11.12 7.52
C MET A 76 -5.52 -10.07 8.27
N PHE A 77 -4.21 -10.26 8.31
CA PHE A 77 -3.29 -9.31 8.93
C PHE A 77 -3.25 -7.99 8.19
N TYR A 78 -3.31 -8.04 6.86
CA TYR A 78 -3.37 -6.86 6.00
C TYR A 78 -4.62 -6.03 6.28
N TYR A 79 -5.80 -6.66 6.33
CA TYR A 79 -7.03 -5.94 6.61
C TYR A 79 -7.04 -5.34 8.01
N ARG A 80 -6.51 -6.05 8.99
CA ARG A 80 -6.34 -5.50 10.33
C ARG A 80 -5.44 -4.27 10.31
N GLY A 81 -4.34 -4.37 9.60
CA GLY A 81 -3.40 -3.26 9.46
C GLY A 81 -4.04 -2.02 8.86
N LEU A 82 -4.87 -2.21 7.83
CA LEU A 82 -5.61 -1.09 7.22
C LEU A 82 -6.57 -0.44 8.20
N ARG A 83 -7.29 -1.24 9.00
CA ARG A 83 -8.26 -0.71 9.97
C ARG A 83 -7.58 0.08 11.09
N GLU A 84 -6.43 -0.37 11.55
CA GLU A 84 -5.76 0.21 12.72
C GLU A 84 -4.79 1.34 12.38
N TRP A 85 -4.56 1.58 11.11
CA TRP A 85 -3.70 2.67 10.65
C TRP A 85 -4.41 4.02 10.81
N PRO A 86 -3.76 5.10 11.25
CA PRO A 86 -2.35 5.19 11.68
C PRO A 86 -2.15 4.93 13.18
N GLY A 87 -3.19 4.54 13.90
CA GLY A 87 -3.11 4.34 15.35
C GLY A 87 -2.08 3.29 15.75
N ILE A 88 -2.11 2.13 15.08
CA ILE A 88 -1.12 1.06 15.28
C ILE A 88 -0.47 0.76 13.92
N LYS A 89 0.54 1.53 13.58
CA LYS A 89 1.20 1.41 12.26
C LYS A 89 1.91 0.05 12.09
N GLY A 90 2.37 -0.54 13.18
CA GLY A 90 3.13 -1.78 13.12
C GLY A 90 2.39 -2.93 12.46
N TYR A 91 1.07 -3.03 12.61
CA TYR A 91 0.30 -4.12 12.00
C TYR A 91 0.47 -4.13 10.47
N LEU A 92 0.25 -3.01 9.82
CA LEU A 92 0.35 -2.94 8.36
C LEU A 92 1.80 -3.00 7.90
N THR A 93 2.69 -2.29 8.58
CA THR A 93 4.12 -2.28 8.26
C THR A 93 4.72 -3.68 8.35
N ASP A 94 4.44 -4.40 9.42
CA ASP A 94 4.99 -5.75 9.61
C ASP A 94 4.45 -6.72 8.56
N THR A 95 3.17 -6.60 8.21
CA THR A 95 2.58 -7.43 7.15
C THR A 95 3.25 -7.16 5.81
N CYS A 96 3.47 -5.90 5.47
CA CYS A 96 4.14 -5.53 4.23
C CYS A 96 5.60 -6.01 4.21
N LEU A 97 6.31 -5.89 5.33
CA LEU A 97 7.69 -6.37 5.43
C LEU A 97 7.77 -7.89 5.31
N THR A 98 6.81 -8.61 5.90
CA THR A 98 6.73 -10.07 5.73
C THR A 98 6.51 -10.44 4.27
N ALA A 99 5.59 -9.75 3.60
CA ALA A 99 5.33 -9.97 2.18
C ALA A 99 6.57 -9.66 1.34
N GLN A 100 7.30 -8.60 1.68
CA GLN A 100 8.54 -8.23 1.00
C GLN A 100 9.62 -9.30 1.18
N ASP A 101 9.75 -9.86 2.39
CA ASP A 101 10.72 -10.93 2.64
C ASP A 101 10.40 -12.17 1.80
N HIS A 102 9.12 -12.53 1.68
CA HIS A 102 8.71 -13.63 0.81
C HIS A 102 9.06 -13.35 -0.66
N TYR A 103 8.87 -12.12 -1.10
CA TYR A 103 9.19 -11.73 -2.47
C TYR A 103 10.69 -11.79 -2.72
N LYS A 104 11.50 -11.34 -1.76
CA LYS A 104 12.96 -11.44 -1.83
C LYS A 104 13.42 -12.89 -1.92
N GLN A 105 12.79 -13.80 -1.19
CA GLN A 105 13.09 -15.23 -1.25
C GLN A 105 12.83 -15.78 -2.66
N LEU A 106 11.76 -15.35 -3.33
CA LEU A 106 11.51 -15.75 -4.72
C LEU A 106 12.57 -15.20 -5.66
N LEU A 107 12.98 -13.94 -5.48
CA LEU A 107 14.04 -13.34 -6.29
C LEU A 107 15.36 -14.11 -6.10
N ASP A 108 15.69 -14.46 -4.88
CA ASP A 108 16.87 -15.25 -4.57
C ASP A 108 16.81 -16.63 -5.20
N TYR A 109 15.65 -17.28 -5.12
CA TYR A 109 15.45 -18.61 -5.73
C TYR A 109 15.70 -18.57 -7.23
N PHE A 110 15.23 -17.56 -7.92
CA PHE A 110 15.42 -17.37 -9.36
C PHE A 110 16.72 -16.64 -9.70
N LYS A 111 17.56 -16.35 -8.71
CA LYS A 111 18.86 -15.68 -8.89
C LYS A 111 18.72 -14.30 -9.55
N ILE A 112 17.66 -13.57 -9.21
CA ILE A 112 17.41 -12.23 -9.71
C ILE A 112 17.97 -11.22 -8.71
N LYS A 113 18.81 -10.31 -9.17
CA LYS A 113 19.40 -9.25 -8.33
C LYS A 113 18.35 -8.16 -8.06
N TYR A 114 18.37 -7.62 -6.85
CA TYR A 114 17.46 -6.53 -6.47
C TYR A 114 18.14 -5.44 -5.66
#